data_4778f94f532c134a313cb86306d24aa5
#
_entry.id   4778f94f532c134a313cb86306d24aa5
#
_cell.length_a   1.000
_cell.length_b   1.000
_cell.length_c   1.000
_cell.angle_alpha   90.00
_cell.angle_beta   90.00
_cell.angle_gamma   90.00
#
_symmetry.space_group_name_H-M   'P 1'
#
loop_
_entity.id
_entity.type
_entity.pdbx_description
1 polymer ?
#
loop_
_entity_poly.entity_id
_entity_poly.type
_entity_poly.pdbx_seq_one_letter_code
_entity_poly.pdbx_strand_id
1 'polypeptide(L)'
;MSLSVVYTRAALGVKAPLISVEVHLSNGLPGLTLVGLPETTVKEARDRVRSAIINSGYTFPAKKITINLAPADLPKEGGRYDLPIAIALLAASEQLSSSRLSAYEFVSELALTGALRGVPGAISGALAAIQAGREIIVANDNAAEVSLIEQKGCLVAEHLQEVCAFLEGQHELTAPAGEPFVPGNDDRDISDIIGQEQGKRALEITAAGAHNLLLIGPPGTGKTMLASRLNGLLPPLSNHEALESAAIVSLVNATSMYKQWRQRPFRAPHHSASLVAMVGGGAIPAPGEISLAHNGILFLDELPEFERRVLDALREPIESGQINISRTRAKISYPARFQLIAAMNPSPTGHYQGNHNRCSPEQTLRYLGRLSGPFLDRFDLSLEIPLPPPGLLSQTHTMGESSITVRNRVIAAQERQLVRQNKLNAHLDNAEIRRFCPLTTEDAKWLEETLTRFGLSVRAWQRLLKVTRTIADLEESEKIERRHLQEALSYRAIDRLLLHLQKMLA
;
A
#
# COMPACT_ATOMS: atom_id res chain seq x y z
N MET A 1 -7.99 -15.62 44.84
CA MET A 1 -7.96 -16.26 43.47
C MET A 1 -6.97 -15.49 42.64
N SER A 2 -5.92 -16.16 42.21
CA SER A 2 -4.83 -15.54 41.46
C SER A 2 -5.15 -15.62 39.96
N LEU A 3 -6.02 -14.75 39.52
CA LEU A 3 -6.36 -14.53 38.09
C LEU A 3 -6.03 -13.10 37.72
N SER A 4 -5.35 -12.90 36.61
CA SER A 4 -5.11 -11.57 36.01
C SER A 4 -5.45 -11.57 34.54
N VAL A 5 -5.83 -10.42 34.02
CA VAL A 5 -6.13 -10.19 32.60
C VAL A 5 -5.35 -8.97 32.12
N VAL A 6 -4.60 -9.14 31.06
CA VAL A 6 -3.81 -8.09 30.40
C VAL A 6 -4.13 -8.05 28.92
N TYR A 7 -4.06 -6.89 28.30
CA TYR A 7 -4.44 -6.70 26.91
C TYR A 7 -3.21 -6.50 25.99
N THR A 8 -3.30 -7.06 24.81
CA THR A 8 -2.30 -6.90 23.73
C THR A 8 -2.98 -6.98 22.35
N ARG A 9 -2.20 -6.86 21.30
CA ARG A 9 -2.69 -6.91 19.91
C ARG A 9 -1.99 -7.99 19.10
N ALA A 10 -2.76 -8.69 18.26
CA ALA A 10 -2.19 -9.61 17.28
C ALA A 10 -1.65 -8.85 16.06
N ALA A 11 -0.58 -9.35 15.44
CA ALA A 11 -0.06 -8.82 14.17
C ALA A 11 -0.81 -9.42 12.98
N LEU A 12 -2.11 -9.19 12.90
CA LEU A 12 -3.00 -9.70 11.85
C LEU A 12 -3.59 -8.55 11.04
N GLY A 13 -2.96 -8.29 9.89
CA GLY A 13 -3.33 -7.16 9.04
C GLY A 13 -3.20 -5.81 9.76
N VAL A 14 -3.78 -4.78 9.16
CA VAL A 14 -3.72 -3.41 9.71
C VAL A 14 -4.70 -3.16 10.86
N LYS A 15 -5.64 -4.09 11.10
CA LYS A 15 -6.65 -3.94 12.17
C LYS A 15 -6.14 -4.33 13.55
N ALA A 16 -5.08 -5.09 13.64
CA ALA A 16 -4.45 -5.55 14.87
C ALA A 16 -5.48 -5.96 15.96
N PRO A 17 -6.18 -7.09 15.80
CA PRO A 17 -7.26 -7.48 16.71
C PRO A 17 -6.78 -7.65 18.15
N LEU A 18 -7.66 -7.34 19.09
CA LEU A 18 -7.40 -7.43 20.52
C LEU A 18 -7.18 -8.87 20.95
N ILE A 19 -6.18 -9.10 21.79
CA ILE A 19 -5.88 -10.36 22.47
C ILE A 19 -5.90 -10.10 23.97
N SER A 20 -6.70 -10.89 24.71
CA SER A 20 -6.66 -10.92 26.16
C SER A 20 -5.71 -12.02 26.60
N VAL A 21 -4.74 -11.64 27.44
CA VAL A 21 -3.80 -12.56 28.08
C VAL A 21 -4.31 -12.82 29.50
N GLU A 22 -4.86 -14.01 29.72
CA GLU A 22 -5.45 -14.41 31.00
C GLU A 22 -4.48 -15.39 31.69
N VAL A 23 -4.06 -15.08 32.90
CA VAL A 23 -3.16 -15.93 33.69
C VAL A 23 -3.84 -16.37 34.96
N HIS A 24 -3.94 -17.69 35.13
CA HIS A 24 -4.47 -18.33 36.33
C HIS A 24 -3.38 -19.14 37.04
N LEU A 25 -3.18 -18.83 38.34
CA LEU A 25 -2.29 -19.60 39.21
C LEU A 25 -3.10 -20.49 40.14
N SER A 26 -2.81 -21.79 40.10
CA SER A 26 -3.47 -22.78 40.97
C SER A 26 -2.44 -23.61 41.74
N ASN A 27 -2.91 -24.22 42.84
CA ASN A 27 -2.08 -25.16 43.61
C ASN A 27 -1.87 -26.44 42.79
N GLY A 28 -0.69 -27.00 42.86
CA GLY A 28 -0.30 -28.23 42.15
C GLY A 28 1.18 -28.27 41.82
N LEU A 29 1.57 -29.30 41.07
CA LEU A 29 2.96 -29.40 40.58
C LEU A 29 3.30 -28.21 39.69
N PRO A 30 4.45 -27.57 39.91
CA PRO A 30 4.90 -26.46 39.10
C PRO A 30 4.93 -26.83 37.62
N GLY A 31 4.26 -26.04 36.79
CA GLY A 31 4.19 -26.24 35.35
C GLY A 31 3.52 -25.07 34.66
N LEU A 32 3.82 -24.86 33.39
CA LEU A 32 3.20 -23.81 32.57
C LEU A 32 2.51 -24.43 31.37
N THR A 33 1.24 -24.15 31.23
CA THR A 33 0.41 -24.54 30.08
C THR A 33 -0.08 -23.29 29.36
N LEU A 34 0.14 -23.24 28.04
CA LEU A 34 -0.29 -22.17 27.18
C LEU A 34 -1.38 -22.67 26.25
N VAL A 35 -2.54 -21.98 26.25
CA VAL A 35 -3.73 -22.30 25.44
C VAL A 35 -4.15 -21.10 24.60
N GLY A 36 -5.00 -21.29 23.60
CA GLY A 36 -5.49 -20.22 22.71
C GLY A 36 -4.79 -20.18 21.36
N LEU A 37 -4.44 -21.38 20.79
CA LEU A 37 -3.78 -21.53 19.48
C LEU A 37 -2.44 -20.77 19.33
N PRO A 38 -1.51 -20.90 20.30
CA PRO A 38 -0.18 -20.30 20.15
C PRO A 38 0.65 -21.11 19.15
N GLU A 39 1.37 -20.43 18.26
CA GLU A 39 2.42 -21.03 17.43
C GLU A 39 3.64 -21.45 18.27
N THR A 40 4.55 -22.20 17.67
CA THR A 40 5.74 -22.71 18.37
C THR A 40 6.57 -21.58 18.98
N THR A 41 6.74 -20.48 18.26
CA THR A 41 7.46 -19.28 18.71
C THR A 41 6.88 -18.65 19.98
N VAL A 42 5.56 -18.70 20.14
CA VAL A 42 4.87 -18.23 21.36
C VAL A 42 5.04 -19.24 22.51
N LYS A 43 5.16 -20.55 22.21
CA LYS A 43 5.45 -21.55 23.22
C LYS A 43 6.86 -21.40 23.80
N GLU A 44 7.81 -20.91 23.01
CA GLU A 44 9.18 -20.58 23.46
C GLU A 44 9.22 -19.36 24.41
N ALA A 45 8.17 -18.53 24.43
CA ALA A 45 8.03 -17.41 25.36
C ALA A 45 8.19 -17.83 26.82
N ARG A 46 7.86 -19.09 27.17
CA ARG A 46 8.01 -19.63 28.53
C ARG A 46 9.40 -19.36 29.10
N ASP A 47 10.43 -19.73 28.37
CA ASP A 47 11.80 -19.66 28.86
C ASP A 47 12.33 -18.23 28.84
N ARG A 48 11.96 -17.42 27.84
CA ARG A 48 12.29 -15.99 27.78
C ARG A 48 11.64 -15.23 28.91
N VAL A 49 10.33 -15.38 29.11
CA VAL A 49 9.58 -14.70 30.18
C VAL A 49 10.08 -15.09 31.56
N ARG A 50 10.33 -16.39 31.79
CA ARG A 50 10.89 -16.84 33.07
C ARG A 50 12.22 -16.18 33.38
N SER A 51 13.15 -16.22 32.44
CA SER A 51 14.48 -15.61 32.61
C SER A 51 14.38 -14.09 32.81
N ALA A 52 13.54 -13.41 32.01
CA ALA A 52 13.33 -11.98 32.09
C ALA A 52 12.78 -11.55 33.47
N ILE A 53 11.80 -12.27 34.00
CA ILE A 53 11.20 -12.01 35.33
C ILE A 53 12.27 -12.15 36.43
N ILE A 54 13.03 -13.25 36.41
CA ILE A 54 14.08 -13.52 37.42
C ILE A 54 15.21 -12.49 37.33
N ASN A 55 15.68 -12.18 36.12
CA ASN A 55 16.76 -11.21 35.90
C ASN A 55 16.31 -9.76 36.15
N SER A 56 15.01 -9.50 36.17
CA SER A 56 14.44 -8.20 36.58
C SER A 56 14.20 -8.08 38.10
N GLY A 57 14.62 -9.06 38.90
CA GLY A 57 14.55 -9.04 40.38
C GLY A 57 13.18 -9.50 40.92
N TYR A 58 12.34 -10.11 40.10
CA TYR A 58 11.05 -10.67 40.54
C TYR A 58 11.15 -12.19 40.70
N THR A 59 10.16 -12.77 41.39
CA THR A 59 10.07 -14.21 41.60
C THR A 59 9.17 -14.86 40.57
N PHE A 60 9.65 -15.86 39.85
CA PHE A 60 8.82 -16.67 38.99
C PHE A 60 7.95 -17.62 39.83
N PRO A 61 6.59 -17.64 39.67
CA PRO A 61 5.71 -18.40 40.54
C PRO A 61 5.95 -19.92 40.44
N ALA A 62 6.21 -20.58 41.59
CA ALA A 62 6.34 -22.02 41.71
C ALA A 62 4.97 -22.71 41.90
N LYS A 63 4.03 -22.45 40.99
CA LYS A 63 2.64 -22.95 40.98
C LYS A 63 2.31 -23.59 39.63
N LYS A 64 1.15 -24.21 39.53
CA LYS A 64 0.59 -24.59 38.23
C LYS A 64 0.06 -23.32 37.53
N ILE A 65 0.66 -22.96 36.42
CA ILE A 65 0.36 -21.73 35.64
C ILE A 65 -0.43 -22.15 34.39
N THR A 66 -1.59 -21.54 34.18
CA THR A 66 -2.33 -21.65 32.94
C THR A 66 -2.44 -20.26 32.33
N ILE A 67 -1.99 -20.11 31.09
CA ILE A 67 -2.05 -18.88 30.31
C ILE A 67 -2.98 -19.13 29.14
N ASN A 68 -4.03 -18.32 29.02
CA ASN A 68 -4.96 -18.34 27.89
C ASN A 68 -4.79 -17.07 27.06
N LEU A 69 -4.57 -17.22 25.76
CA LEU A 69 -4.53 -16.13 24.79
C LEU A 69 -5.86 -16.12 24.02
N ALA A 70 -6.81 -15.31 24.46
CA ALA A 70 -8.15 -15.23 23.89
C ALA A 70 -8.27 -14.10 22.84
N PRO A 71 -9.06 -14.27 21.77
CA PRO A 71 -9.84 -15.45 21.41
C PRO A 71 -8.99 -16.57 20.81
N ALA A 72 -9.47 -17.81 20.91
CA ALA A 72 -8.71 -19.00 20.48
C ALA A 72 -8.65 -19.19 18.95
N ASP A 73 -9.54 -18.57 18.20
CA ASP A 73 -9.63 -18.66 16.73
C ASP A 73 -8.62 -17.81 15.96
N LEU A 74 -7.95 -16.86 16.65
CA LEU A 74 -6.94 -16.03 16.03
C LEU A 74 -5.55 -16.67 16.20
N PRO A 75 -4.73 -16.76 15.13
CA PRO A 75 -3.35 -17.21 15.23
C PRO A 75 -2.50 -16.20 16.01
N LYS A 76 -1.60 -16.70 16.86
CA LYS A 76 -0.66 -15.90 17.65
C LYS A 76 0.76 -16.34 17.32
N GLU A 77 1.58 -15.42 16.87
CA GLU A 77 2.94 -15.65 16.43
C GLU A 77 3.91 -14.61 16.98
N GLY A 78 5.17 -15.00 17.13
CA GLY A 78 6.28 -14.13 17.52
C GLY A 78 6.36 -13.84 19.01
N GLY A 79 7.40 -13.09 19.38
CA GLY A 79 7.72 -12.75 20.78
C GLY A 79 6.86 -11.63 21.37
N ARG A 80 5.99 -11.00 20.59
CA ARG A 80 5.19 -9.84 21.02
C ARG A 80 4.32 -10.06 22.26
N TYR A 81 4.06 -11.31 22.62
CA TYR A 81 3.27 -11.71 23.78
C TYR A 81 4.10 -11.84 25.05
N ASP A 82 5.44 -11.76 24.97
CA ASP A 82 6.32 -11.96 26.12
C ASP A 82 6.05 -10.93 27.22
N LEU A 83 6.01 -9.64 26.88
CA LEU A 83 5.75 -8.57 27.85
C LEU A 83 4.37 -8.70 28.49
N PRO A 84 3.25 -8.83 27.74
CA PRO A 84 1.95 -8.96 28.37
C PRO A 84 1.81 -10.23 29.22
N ILE A 85 2.46 -11.34 28.83
CA ILE A 85 2.51 -12.56 29.65
C ILE A 85 3.27 -12.32 30.96
N ALA A 86 4.42 -11.64 30.92
CA ALA A 86 5.20 -11.31 32.10
C ALA A 86 4.41 -10.43 33.08
N ILE A 87 3.78 -9.37 32.58
CA ILE A 87 2.94 -8.46 33.39
C ILE A 87 1.76 -9.22 34.01
N ALA A 88 1.08 -10.08 33.23
CA ALA A 88 -0.03 -10.88 33.74
C ALA A 88 0.40 -11.88 34.82
N LEU A 89 1.60 -12.52 34.67
CA LEU A 89 2.16 -13.41 35.69
C LEU A 89 2.49 -12.68 36.98
N LEU A 90 3.13 -11.52 36.90
CA LEU A 90 3.47 -10.69 38.06
C LEU A 90 2.22 -10.21 38.80
N ALA A 91 1.19 -9.80 38.06
CA ALA A 91 -0.09 -9.40 38.65
C ALA A 91 -0.83 -10.58 39.29
N ALA A 92 -0.88 -11.75 38.63
CA ALA A 92 -1.52 -12.94 39.19
C ALA A 92 -0.81 -13.48 40.44
N SER A 93 0.50 -13.24 40.56
CA SER A 93 1.31 -13.59 41.74
C SER A 93 1.38 -12.50 42.80
N GLU A 94 0.60 -11.43 42.66
CA GLU A 94 0.49 -10.30 43.60
C GLU A 94 1.82 -9.53 43.79
N GLN A 95 2.74 -9.66 42.83
CA GLN A 95 4.00 -8.89 42.82
C GLN A 95 3.82 -7.54 42.10
N LEU A 96 2.70 -7.34 41.39
CA LEU A 96 2.35 -6.13 40.69
C LEU A 96 0.86 -5.84 40.90
N SER A 97 0.51 -4.57 41.13
CA SER A 97 -0.88 -4.15 41.28
C SER A 97 -1.65 -4.30 39.94
N SER A 98 -2.86 -4.86 40.02
CA SER A 98 -3.75 -4.98 38.88
C SER A 98 -4.61 -3.74 38.60
N SER A 99 -4.56 -2.72 39.46
CA SER A 99 -5.47 -1.57 39.41
C SER A 99 -5.41 -0.74 38.14
N ARG A 100 -4.26 -0.68 37.47
CA ARG A 100 -4.03 0.12 36.27
C ARG A 100 -4.02 -0.72 34.96
N LEU A 101 -4.03 -2.04 35.02
CA LEU A 101 -3.82 -2.91 33.86
C LEU A 101 -4.86 -2.72 32.75
N SER A 102 -6.12 -2.42 33.12
CA SER A 102 -7.21 -2.25 32.15
C SER A 102 -7.08 -1.00 31.27
N ALA A 103 -6.27 -0.03 31.68
CA ALA A 103 -6.04 1.20 30.94
C ALA A 103 -4.95 1.07 29.86
N TYR A 104 -4.16 0.00 29.93
CA TYR A 104 -2.99 -0.19 29.06
C TYR A 104 -3.07 -1.46 28.22
N GLU A 105 -2.41 -1.40 27.07
CA GLU A 105 -2.08 -2.56 26.25
C GLU A 105 -0.54 -2.69 26.16
N PHE A 106 -0.03 -3.91 26.04
CA PHE A 106 1.40 -4.19 26.09
C PHE A 106 1.83 -4.97 24.86
N VAL A 107 2.85 -4.51 24.15
CA VAL A 107 3.35 -5.17 22.94
C VAL A 107 4.87 -5.08 22.91
N SER A 108 5.56 -6.16 23.22
CA SER A 108 7.03 -6.27 23.11
C SER A 108 7.49 -7.70 23.28
N GLU A 109 8.58 -8.05 22.64
CA GLU A 109 9.39 -9.23 22.96
C GLU A 109 10.29 -8.92 24.15
N LEU A 110 10.61 -9.93 24.95
CA LEU A 110 11.56 -9.81 26.07
C LEU A 110 12.87 -10.52 25.75
N ALA A 111 13.98 -9.83 25.96
CA ALA A 111 15.28 -10.48 26.09
C ALA A 111 15.36 -11.23 27.44
N LEU A 112 16.27 -12.20 27.56
CA LEU A 112 16.48 -12.96 28.78
C LEU A 112 16.88 -12.06 29.98
N THR A 113 17.47 -10.90 29.71
CA THR A 113 17.83 -9.88 30.69
C THR A 113 16.64 -9.09 31.23
N GLY A 114 15.47 -9.15 30.58
CA GLY A 114 14.31 -8.30 30.85
C GLY A 114 14.26 -7.04 29.98
N ALA A 115 15.21 -6.82 29.08
CA ALA A 115 15.16 -5.73 28.12
C ALA A 115 14.03 -5.96 27.11
N LEU A 116 13.30 -4.87 26.75
CA LEU A 116 12.26 -4.89 25.74
C LEU A 116 12.87 -4.82 24.35
N ARG A 117 12.33 -5.60 23.43
CA ARG A 117 12.69 -5.62 21.99
C ARG A 117 11.52 -5.26 21.11
N GLY A 118 11.81 -4.51 20.05
CA GLY A 118 10.82 -4.12 19.06
C GLY A 118 10.19 -5.30 18.34
N VAL A 119 8.94 -5.12 17.92
CA VAL A 119 8.16 -6.10 17.18
C VAL A 119 7.56 -5.50 15.93
N PRO A 120 7.33 -6.27 14.86
CA PRO A 120 6.66 -5.80 13.66
C PRO A 120 5.21 -5.40 13.95
N GLY A 121 4.68 -4.39 13.22
CA GLY A 121 3.26 -4.00 13.30
C GLY A 121 2.91 -3.19 14.55
N ALA A 122 3.87 -2.51 15.17
CA ALA A 122 3.61 -1.67 16.34
C ALA A 122 2.66 -0.50 16.03
N ILE A 123 2.75 0.13 14.83
CA ILE A 123 1.80 1.19 14.41
C ILE A 123 0.36 0.68 14.41
N SER A 124 0.11 -0.46 13.78
CA SER A 124 -1.25 -1.03 13.72
C SER A 124 -1.80 -1.31 15.11
N GLY A 125 -0.96 -1.87 16.00
CA GLY A 125 -1.31 -2.09 17.40
C GLY A 125 -1.62 -0.81 18.13
N ALA A 126 -0.78 0.20 17.97
CA ALA A 126 -0.94 1.51 18.63
C ALA A 126 -2.22 2.23 18.18
N LEU A 127 -2.48 2.31 16.88
CA LEU A 127 -3.70 2.90 16.34
C LEU A 127 -4.96 2.19 16.87
N ALA A 128 -4.94 0.85 16.92
CA ALA A 128 -6.05 0.08 17.42
C ALA A 128 -6.27 0.24 18.95
N ALA A 129 -5.20 0.35 19.73
CA ALA A 129 -5.28 0.61 21.17
C ALA A 129 -5.87 1.99 21.48
N ILE A 130 -5.38 3.03 20.78
CA ILE A 130 -5.88 4.40 20.91
C ILE A 130 -7.37 4.48 20.52
N GLN A 131 -7.78 3.82 19.44
CA GLN A 131 -9.19 3.76 19.04
C GLN A 131 -10.08 3.05 20.09
N ALA A 132 -9.50 2.09 20.81
CA ALA A 132 -10.18 1.40 21.92
C ALA A 132 -10.16 2.19 23.23
N GLY A 133 -9.60 3.41 23.26
CA GLY A 133 -9.50 4.25 24.43
C GLY A 133 -8.46 3.80 25.47
N ARG A 134 -7.45 3.01 25.04
CA ARG A 134 -6.33 2.57 25.88
C ARG A 134 -5.02 3.16 25.41
N GLU A 135 -4.09 3.31 26.35
CA GLU A 135 -2.70 3.61 26.02
C GLU A 135 -1.93 2.31 25.74
N ILE A 136 -0.92 2.37 24.88
CA ILE A 136 -0.09 1.21 24.55
C ILE A 136 1.35 1.45 25.00
N ILE A 137 1.95 0.41 25.60
CA ILE A 137 3.36 0.38 25.98
C ILE A 137 4.10 -0.53 25.02
N VAL A 138 5.11 0.02 24.34
CA VAL A 138 5.95 -0.67 23.34
C VAL A 138 7.43 -0.54 23.71
N ALA A 139 8.28 -1.36 23.08
CA ALA A 139 9.72 -1.21 23.22
C ALA A 139 10.22 0.11 22.62
N ASN A 140 11.30 0.66 23.19
CA ASN A 140 11.96 1.86 22.64
C ASN A 140 12.45 1.65 21.19
N ASP A 141 12.76 0.42 20.77
CA ASP A 141 13.06 0.08 19.38
C ASP A 141 11.93 0.44 18.39
N ASN A 142 10.67 0.44 18.86
CA ASN A 142 9.52 0.86 18.07
C ASN A 142 9.18 2.35 18.23
N ALA A 143 9.90 3.11 19.11
CA ALA A 143 9.61 4.50 19.41
C ALA A 143 9.45 5.32 18.15
N ALA A 144 10.35 5.14 17.32
CA ALA A 144 10.47 5.86 16.10
C ALA A 144 9.24 5.66 15.17
N GLU A 145 8.75 4.46 14.95
CA GLU A 145 7.57 4.24 14.12
C GLU A 145 6.26 4.71 14.80
N VAL A 146 6.13 4.52 16.10
CA VAL A 146 4.92 4.96 16.82
C VAL A 146 4.90 6.46 17.09
N SER A 147 6.05 7.16 17.02
CA SER A 147 6.12 8.62 17.09
C SER A 147 5.44 9.32 15.89
N LEU A 148 5.24 8.60 14.78
CA LEU A 148 4.50 9.10 13.62
C LEU A 148 3.00 9.28 13.90
N ILE A 149 2.50 8.68 15.00
CA ILE A 149 1.13 8.86 15.46
C ILE A 149 1.07 10.13 16.29
N GLU A 150 0.45 11.19 15.76
CA GLU A 150 0.34 12.49 16.44
C GLU A 150 -0.54 12.45 17.69
N GLN A 151 -1.41 11.45 17.82
CA GLN A 151 -2.31 11.30 18.96
C GLN A 151 -1.56 10.76 20.17
N LYS A 152 -1.88 11.31 21.35
CA LYS A 152 -1.38 10.77 22.62
C LYS A 152 -1.93 9.38 22.86
N GLY A 153 -1.16 8.51 23.48
CA GLY A 153 -1.57 7.15 23.83
C GLY A 153 -0.51 6.08 23.61
N CYS A 154 0.69 6.49 23.18
CA CYS A 154 1.85 5.59 23.07
C CYS A 154 2.88 5.96 24.14
N LEU A 155 3.39 4.95 24.83
CA LEU A 155 4.47 5.04 25.80
C LEU A 155 5.58 4.06 25.42
N VAL A 156 6.82 4.41 25.70
CA VAL A 156 7.98 3.57 25.42
C VAL A 156 8.73 3.19 26.70
N ALA A 157 9.28 1.98 26.69
CA ALA A 157 10.11 1.46 27.77
C ALA A 157 11.28 0.64 27.21
N GLU A 158 12.35 0.57 27.96
CA GLU A 158 13.54 -0.21 27.58
C GLU A 158 13.65 -1.53 28.35
N HIS A 159 13.01 -1.61 29.52
CA HIS A 159 13.15 -2.75 30.43
C HIS A 159 11.84 -3.09 31.16
N LEU A 160 11.63 -4.38 31.47
CA LEU A 160 10.48 -4.87 32.24
C LEU A 160 10.32 -4.16 33.59
N GLN A 161 11.43 -3.84 34.26
CA GLN A 161 11.42 -3.10 35.55
C GLN A 161 10.79 -1.71 35.42
N GLU A 162 11.07 -0.99 34.34
CA GLU A 162 10.48 0.33 34.09
C GLU A 162 8.97 0.25 33.93
N VAL A 163 8.47 -0.75 33.19
CA VAL A 163 7.04 -0.99 33.01
C VAL A 163 6.38 -1.30 34.36
N CYS A 164 7.00 -2.16 35.16
CA CYS A 164 6.50 -2.49 36.51
C CYS A 164 6.48 -1.26 37.43
N ALA A 165 7.57 -0.50 37.49
CA ALA A 165 7.66 0.73 38.28
C ALA A 165 6.62 1.79 37.86
N PHE A 166 6.37 1.91 36.57
CA PHE A 166 5.31 2.75 36.02
C PHE A 166 3.91 2.32 36.47
N LEU A 167 3.61 1.02 36.40
CA LEU A 167 2.32 0.49 36.82
C LEU A 167 2.08 0.67 38.33
N GLU A 168 3.14 0.64 39.16
CA GLU A 168 3.11 0.94 40.60
C GLU A 168 3.10 2.43 40.90
N GLY A 169 3.19 3.31 39.89
CA GLY A 169 3.20 4.76 40.10
C GLY A 169 4.52 5.33 40.64
N GLN A 170 5.61 4.55 40.55
CA GLN A 170 6.94 4.94 41.05
C GLN A 170 7.81 5.59 39.97
N HIS A 171 7.42 5.45 38.70
CA HIS A 171 8.16 5.95 37.54
C HIS A 171 7.16 6.41 36.46
N GLU A 172 7.58 7.37 35.64
CA GLU A 172 6.81 7.80 34.48
C GLU A 172 7.50 7.30 33.19
N LEU A 173 6.74 6.73 32.29
CA LEU A 173 7.23 6.36 30.96
C LEU A 173 7.16 7.58 30.03
N THR A 174 8.08 7.62 29.07
CA THR A 174 8.15 8.71 28.11
C THR A 174 7.27 8.46 26.89
N ALA A 175 6.78 9.54 26.29
CA ALA A 175 6.19 9.46 24.96
C ALA A 175 7.27 9.12 23.92
N PRO A 176 6.92 8.42 22.84
CA PRO A 176 7.89 8.07 21.80
C PRO A 176 8.46 9.34 21.16
N ALA A 177 9.78 9.42 21.07
CA ALA A 177 10.50 10.46 20.35
C ALA A 177 10.97 9.92 19.01
N GLY A 178 10.58 10.59 17.92
CA GLY A 178 11.08 10.32 16.57
C GLY A 178 12.11 11.34 16.15
N GLU A 179 12.99 10.98 15.25
CA GLU A 179 13.82 11.96 14.57
C GLU A 179 12.94 12.87 13.70
N PRO A 180 13.26 14.18 13.57
CA PRO A 180 12.50 15.06 12.69
C PRO A 180 12.55 14.50 11.26
N PHE A 181 11.39 14.43 10.62
CA PHE A 181 11.30 14.05 9.22
C PHE A 181 12.06 15.06 8.36
N VAL A 182 13.10 14.59 7.70
CA VAL A 182 13.79 15.33 6.64
C VAL A 182 13.26 14.79 5.31
N PRO A 183 12.51 15.59 4.53
CA PRO A 183 12.06 15.16 3.20
C PRO A 183 13.28 14.74 2.38
N GLY A 184 13.32 13.47 1.94
CA GLY A 184 14.32 13.01 1.00
C GLY A 184 14.16 13.80 -0.32
N ASN A 185 15.22 14.39 -0.82
CA ASN A 185 15.23 14.91 -2.19
C ASN A 185 15.11 13.72 -3.14
N ASP A 186 13.99 13.61 -3.84
CA ASP A 186 13.94 12.80 -5.05
C ASP A 186 14.56 13.66 -6.16
N ASP A 187 15.82 13.36 -6.51
CA ASP A 187 16.57 14.11 -7.53
C ASP A 187 15.99 13.89 -8.95
N ARG A 188 14.94 13.07 -9.08
CA ARG A 188 14.29 12.78 -10.36
C ARG A 188 13.22 13.80 -10.68
N ASP A 189 13.50 14.69 -11.62
CA ASP A 189 12.55 15.69 -12.10
C ASP A 189 12.03 15.36 -13.51
N ILE A 190 10.80 15.75 -13.84
CA ILE A 190 10.23 15.55 -15.17
C ILE A 190 10.96 16.39 -16.22
N SER A 191 11.61 17.48 -15.83
CA SER A 191 12.43 18.32 -16.67
C SER A 191 13.68 17.60 -17.24
N ASP A 192 14.11 16.49 -16.59
CA ASP A 192 15.23 15.65 -17.08
C ASP A 192 14.88 14.90 -18.37
N ILE A 193 13.59 14.77 -18.68
CA ILE A 193 13.13 14.05 -19.86
C ILE A 193 13.19 14.96 -21.08
N ILE A 194 14.05 14.60 -22.03
CA ILE A 194 14.20 15.32 -23.28
C ILE A 194 13.08 14.91 -24.24
N GLY A 195 12.31 15.87 -24.74
CA GLY A 195 11.18 15.63 -25.60
C GLY A 195 10.03 14.91 -24.87
N GLN A 196 9.37 13.97 -25.55
CA GLN A 196 8.27 13.14 -25.00
C GLN A 196 7.11 13.99 -24.42
N GLU A 197 6.73 15.07 -25.08
CA GLU A 197 5.72 16.03 -24.58
C GLU A 197 4.35 15.34 -24.34
N GLN A 198 3.95 14.42 -25.24
CA GLN A 198 2.74 13.64 -25.04
C GLN A 198 2.84 12.72 -23.81
N GLY A 199 4.02 12.13 -23.56
CA GLY A 199 4.27 11.31 -22.37
C GLY A 199 4.18 12.12 -21.10
N LYS A 200 4.77 13.30 -21.05
CA LYS A 200 4.69 14.24 -19.93
C LYS A 200 3.25 14.68 -19.67
N ARG A 201 2.50 15.01 -20.74
CA ARG A 201 1.10 15.39 -20.64
C ARG A 201 0.23 14.21 -20.14
N ALA A 202 0.48 13.00 -20.63
CA ALA A 202 -0.21 11.80 -20.13
C ALA A 202 0.05 11.56 -18.65
N LEU A 203 1.28 11.77 -18.16
CA LEU A 203 1.61 11.70 -16.73
C LEU A 203 0.87 12.75 -15.91
N GLU A 204 0.78 13.99 -16.39
CA GLU A 204 0.03 15.07 -15.74
C GLU A 204 -1.45 14.70 -15.59
N ILE A 205 -2.10 14.22 -16.66
CA ILE A 205 -3.50 13.77 -16.64
C ILE A 205 -3.67 12.57 -15.68
N THR A 206 -2.75 11.62 -15.77
CA THR A 206 -2.72 10.43 -14.90
C THR A 206 -2.63 10.82 -13.42
N ALA A 207 -1.75 11.76 -13.08
CA ALA A 207 -1.61 12.28 -11.73
C ALA A 207 -2.87 13.05 -11.27
N ALA A 208 -3.40 13.92 -12.12
CA ALA A 208 -4.53 14.78 -11.78
C ALA A 208 -5.82 14.01 -11.51
N GLY A 209 -6.08 12.94 -12.26
CA GLY A 209 -7.31 12.16 -12.13
C GLY A 209 -7.19 10.85 -11.37
N ALA A 210 -6.01 10.48 -10.90
CA ALA A 210 -5.66 9.16 -10.36
C ALA A 210 -5.91 8.00 -11.35
N HIS A 211 -5.66 8.25 -12.64
CA HIS A 211 -5.87 7.29 -13.70
C HIS A 211 -4.80 6.20 -13.77
N ASN A 212 -5.14 5.05 -14.36
CA ASN A 212 -4.20 3.99 -14.70
C ASN A 212 -3.67 4.22 -16.14
N LEU A 213 -2.36 4.05 -16.34
CA LEU A 213 -1.68 4.37 -17.59
C LEU A 213 -0.87 3.17 -18.13
N LEU A 214 -1.04 2.89 -19.42
CA LEU A 214 -0.24 1.92 -20.17
C LEU A 214 0.65 2.65 -21.19
N LEU A 215 1.96 2.49 -21.06
CA LEU A 215 2.96 3.01 -21.99
C LEU A 215 3.39 1.89 -22.96
N ILE A 216 3.25 2.14 -24.28
CA ILE A 216 3.57 1.18 -25.31
C ILE A 216 4.66 1.77 -26.19
N GLY A 217 5.72 1.03 -26.49
CA GLY A 217 6.76 1.53 -27.39
C GLY A 217 7.95 0.61 -27.48
N PRO A 218 8.82 0.82 -28.47
CA PRO A 218 10.06 0.06 -28.62
C PRO A 218 10.95 0.12 -27.39
N PRO A 219 11.88 -0.81 -27.22
CA PRO A 219 12.86 -0.74 -26.15
C PRO A 219 13.71 0.54 -26.29
N GLY A 220 14.14 1.13 -25.17
CA GLY A 220 14.97 2.33 -25.15
C GLY A 220 14.25 3.66 -25.40
N THR A 221 12.91 3.68 -25.43
CA THR A 221 12.12 4.92 -25.64
C THR A 221 11.88 5.73 -24.36
N GLY A 222 12.36 5.27 -23.21
CA GLY A 222 12.23 6.00 -21.93
C GLY A 222 10.93 5.76 -21.15
N LYS A 223 10.19 4.68 -21.45
CA LYS A 223 8.94 4.33 -20.75
C LYS A 223 9.11 4.23 -19.23
N THR A 224 10.12 3.50 -18.77
CA THR A 224 10.45 3.32 -17.35
C THR A 224 10.87 4.65 -16.70
N MET A 225 11.61 5.49 -17.45
CA MET A 225 11.98 6.82 -17.03
C MET A 225 10.73 7.70 -16.81
N LEU A 226 9.80 7.74 -17.77
CA LEU A 226 8.52 8.44 -17.65
C LEU A 226 7.73 7.96 -16.42
N ALA A 227 7.53 6.64 -16.27
CA ALA A 227 6.79 6.08 -15.17
C ALA A 227 7.36 6.48 -13.80
N SER A 228 8.70 6.49 -13.66
CA SER A 228 9.37 6.85 -12.42
C SER A 228 9.23 8.33 -12.03
N ARG A 229 8.89 9.24 -12.95
CA ARG A 229 8.67 10.66 -12.68
C ARG A 229 7.25 10.96 -12.19
N LEU A 230 6.32 10.03 -12.34
CA LEU A 230 4.93 10.24 -11.88
C LEU A 230 4.85 10.56 -10.39
N ASN A 231 5.68 9.91 -9.56
CA ASN A 231 5.69 10.15 -8.12
C ASN A 231 5.98 11.62 -7.77
N GLY A 232 6.85 12.27 -8.54
CA GLY A 232 7.17 13.70 -8.42
C GLY A 232 6.01 14.64 -8.75
N LEU A 233 4.99 14.17 -9.49
CA LEU A 233 3.83 14.96 -9.89
C LEU A 233 2.65 14.82 -8.93
N LEU A 234 2.66 13.84 -8.03
CA LEU A 234 1.60 13.60 -7.07
C LEU A 234 1.75 14.49 -5.83
N PRO A 235 0.64 14.91 -5.21
CA PRO A 235 0.69 15.57 -3.92
C PRO A 235 1.26 14.62 -2.85
N PRO A 236 1.95 15.14 -1.82
CA PRO A 236 2.40 14.31 -0.70
C PRO A 236 1.19 13.65 -0.02
N LEU A 237 1.43 12.53 0.67
CA LEU A 237 0.39 11.88 1.45
C LEU A 237 -0.11 12.80 2.57
N SER A 238 -1.41 12.79 2.80
CA SER A 238 -1.99 13.32 4.05
C SER A 238 -1.49 12.49 5.24
N ASN A 239 -1.60 13.02 6.45
CA ASN A 239 -1.21 12.27 7.65
C ASN A 239 -1.97 10.94 7.78
N HIS A 240 -3.25 10.92 7.43
CA HIS A 240 -4.07 9.70 7.46
C HIS A 240 -3.56 8.66 6.44
N GLU A 241 -3.37 9.05 5.17
CA GLU A 241 -2.84 8.17 4.13
C GLU A 241 -1.43 7.66 4.46
N ALA A 242 -0.59 8.53 5.04
CA ALA A 242 0.76 8.17 5.46
C ALA A 242 0.75 7.11 6.57
N LEU A 243 -0.14 7.25 7.57
CA LEU A 243 -0.31 6.26 8.64
C LEU A 243 -0.88 4.94 8.12
N GLU A 244 -1.85 4.96 7.19
CA GLU A 244 -2.35 3.73 6.55
C GLU A 244 -1.22 2.97 5.83
N SER A 245 -0.40 3.67 5.05
CA SER A 245 0.73 3.07 4.34
C SER A 245 1.81 2.58 5.31
N ALA A 246 2.13 3.36 6.32
CA ALA A 246 3.09 3.00 7.36
C ALA A 246 2.64 1.76 8.15
N ALA A 247 1.35 1.62 8.46
CA ALA A 247 0.80 0.45 9.13
C ALA A 247 1.01 -0.85 8.33
N ILE A 248 0.92 -0.79 7.00
CA ILE A 248 1.20 -1.94 6.13
C ILE A 248 2.70 -2.27 6.13
N VAL A 249 3.56 -1.26 5.95
CA VAL A 249 5.02 -1.43 5.90
C VAL A 249 5.55 -1.95 7.23
N SER A 250 5.03 -1.48 8.37
CA SER A 250 5.39 -1.92 9.72
C SER A 250 5.25 -3.43 9.93
N LEU A 251 4.32 -4.09 9.22
CA LEU A 251 4.14 -5.53 9.29
C LEU A 251 5.29 -6.33 8.64
N VAL A 252 6.05 -5.70 7.74
CA VAL A 252 7.11 -6.36 6.96
C VAL A 252 8.50 -5.86 7.38
N ASN A 253 8.65 -4.55 7.59
CA ASN A 253 9.94 -3.94 7.88
C ASN A 253 9.79 -2.59 8.62
N ALA A 254 10.08 -2.57 9.92
CA ALA A 254 9.92 -1.37 10.75
C ALA A 254 10.98 -0.28 10.48
N THR A 255 12.17 -0.64 9.98
CA THR A 255 13.33 0.26 9.95
C THR A 255 13.37 1.27 8.80
N SER A 256 12.62 1.06 7.72
CA SER A 256 12.69 1.92 6.53
C SER A 256 11.68 3.08 6.49
N MET A 257 10.75 3.13 7.44
CA MET A 257 9.56 3.99 7.37
C MET A 257 9.83 5.49 7.54
N TYR A 258 10.86 5.86 8.31
CA TYR A 258 11.21 7.27 8.52
C TYR A 258 11.65 8.01 7.29
N LYS A 259 12.50 7.35 6.47
CA LYS A 259 13.07 7.96 5.27
C LYS A 259 12.02 8.24 4.21
N GLN A 260 10.85 7.62 4.33
CA GLN A 260 9.77 7.67 3.33
C GLN A 260 8.44 8.20 3.90
N TRP A 261 8.47 8.80 5.10
CA TRP A 261 7.28 9.37 5.70
C TRP A 261 6.62 10.40 4.77
N ARG A 262 5.31 10.27 4.57
CA ARG A 262 4.49 11.09 3.66
C ARG A 262 4.88 11.04 2.17
N GLN A 263 5.85 10.23 1.78
CA GLN A 263 6.12 9.95 0.38
C GLN A 263 5.21 8.83 -0.12
N ARG A 264 4.72 8.99 -1.35
CA ARG A 264 3.91 7.93 -1.97
C ARG A 264 4.79 6.73 -2.31
N PRO A 265 4.38 5.51 -1.93
CA PRO A 265 5.13 4.31 -2.32
C PRO A 265 5.20 4.19 -3.85
N PHE A 266 6.37 3.84 -4.35
CA PHE A 266 6.58 3.43 -5.74
C PHE A 266 7.13 2.01 -5.75
N ARG A 267 6.26 1.05 -6.13
CA ARG A 267 6.60 -0.36 -6.15
C ARG A 267 6.75 -0.83 -7.59
N ALA A 268 7.91 -1.40 -7.92
CA ALA A 268 8.24 -1.89 -9.25
C ALA A 268 8.73 -3.35 -9.18
N PRO A 269 7.82 -4.32 -8.93
CA PRO A 269 8.19 -5.72 -8.87
C PRO A 269 8.69 -6.20 -10.23
N HIS A 270 9.69 -7.08 -10.21
CA HIS A 270 10.17 -7.73 -11.42
C HIS A 270 9.09 -8.66 -12.00
N HIS A 271 9.04 -8.84 -13.33
CA HIS A 271 8.03 -9.67 -13.99
C HIS A 271 8.05 -11.14 -13.55
N SER A 272 9.17 -11.64 -13.01
CA SER A 272 9.28 -12.99 -12.43
C SER A 272 8.73 -13.10 -10.99
N ALA A 273 8.16 -12.04 -10.43
CA ALA A 273 7.59 -12.07 -9.09
C ALA A 273 6.46 -13.10 -9.00
N SER A 274 6.51 -13.95 -7.98
CA SER A 274 5.49 -14.97 -7.77
C SER A 274 4.14 -14.35 -7.33
N LEU A 275 3.05 -15.10 -7.54
CA LEU A 275 1.73 -14.67 -7.07
C LEU A 275 1.72 -14.34 -5.57
N VAL A 276 2.45 -15.11 -4.74
CA VAL A 276 2.56 -14.86 -3.29
C VAL A 276 3.32 -13.58 -3.00
N ALA A 277 4.38 -13.28 -3.73
CA ALA A 277 5.11 -12.02 -3.59
C ALA A 277 4.23 -10.81 -3.94
N MET A 278 3.37 -10.95 -4.94
CA MET A 278 2.48 -9.88 -5.39
C MET A 278 1.28 -9.69 -4.45
N VAL A 279 0.56 -10.76 -4.17
CA VAL A 279 -0.69 -10.73 -3.38
C VAL A 279 -0.41 -10.69 -1.89
N GLY A 280 0.65 -11.35 -1.47
CA GLY A 280 0.92 -11.67 -0.08
C GLY A 280 0.52 -13.11 0.26
N GLY A 281 0.91 -13.55 1.42
CA GLY A 281 0.64 -14.91 1.88
C GLY A 281 1.61 -15.36 2.96
N GLY A 282 1.70 -16.66 3.14
CA GLY A 282 2.44 -17.30 4.22
C GLY A 282 1.51 -18.06 5.15
N ALA A 283 2.05 -18.71 6.18
CA ALA A 283 1.27 -19.40 7.22
C ALA A 283 0.39 -18.38 7.98
N ILE A 284 0.96 -17.24 8.32
CA ILE A 284 0.26 -16.00 8.66
C ILE A 284 0.40 -15.07 7.46
N PRO A 285 -0.74 -14.61 6.89
CA PRO A 285 -0.69 -13.82 5.69
C PRO A 285 0.02 -12.47 5.89
N ALA A 286 1.19 -12.28 5.27
CA ALA A 286 1.89 -11.01 5.17
C ALA A 286 1.44 -10.24 3.92
N PRO A 287 1.51 -8.88 3.91
CA PRO A 287 1.18 -8.08 2.73
C PRO A 287 2.20 -8.31 1.61
N GLY A 288 1.72 -8.35 0.36
CA GLY A 288 2.55 -8.40 -0.84
C GLY A 288 2.76 -7.02 -1.47
N GLU A 289 3.39 -6.99 -2.66
CA GLU A 289 3.70 -5.77 -3.41
C GLU A 289 2.46 -4.90 -3.69
N ILE A 290 1.31 -5.54 -3.95
CA ILE A 290 0.03 -4.87 -4.20
C ILE A 290 -0.40 -4.04 -2.99
N SER A 291 -0.31 -4.61 -1.79
CA SER A 291 -0.63 -3.90 -0.54
C SER A 291 0.43 -2.87 -0.17
N LEU A 292 1.71 -3.16 -0.42
CA LEU A 292 2.81 -2.23 -0.18
C LEU A 292 2.78 -1.00 -1.10
N ALA A 293 2.07 -1.09 -2.24
CA ALA A 293 1.81 0.03 -3.14
C ALA A 293 0.63 0.93 -2.69
N HIS A 294 -0.05 0.61 -1.60
CA HIS A 294 -1.21 1.36 -1.11
C HIS A 294 -0.94 2.86 -0.99
N ASN A 295 -1.87 3.69 -1.47
CA ASN A 295 -1.76 5.14 -1.60
C ASN A 295 -0.61 5.64 -2.50
N GLY A 296 -0.05 4.76 -3.33
CA GLY A 296 1.07 5.06 -4.21
C GLY A 296 0.91 4.48 -5.60
N ILE A 297 2.00 4.04 -6.18
CA ILE A 297 2.11 3.56 -7.56
C ILE A 297 2.59 2.11 -7.56
N LEU A 298 1.90 1.26 -8.31
CA LEU A 298 2.38 -0.05 -8.73
C LEU A 298 2.80 0.05 -10.19
N PHE A 299 4.09 -0.11 -10.46
CA PHE A 299 4.66 -0.06 -11.80
C PHE A 299 5.02 -1.46 -12.29
N LEU A 300 4.46 -1.88 -13.42
CA LEU A 300 4.73 -3.16 -14.05
C LEU A 300 5.44 -2.93 -15.37
N ASP A 301 6.75 -3.16 -15.41
CA ASP A 301 7.51 -3.12 -16.65
C ASP A 301 7.45 -4.47 -17.37
N GLU A 302 7.60 -4.47 -18.67
CA GLU A 302 7.51 -5.68 -19.51
C GLU A 302 6.20 -6.46 -19.25
N LEU A 303 5.09 -5.76 -19.24
CA LEU A 303 3.78 -6.27 -18.82
C LEU A 303 3.39 -7.65 -19.36
N PRO A 304 3.59 -8.01 -20.65
CA PRO A 304 3.25 -9.33 -21.18
C PRO A 304 4.14 -10.48 -20.68
N GLU A 305 5.23 -10.18 -19.97
CA GLU A 305 6.12 -11.19 -19.40
C GLU A 305 5.71 -11.65 -18.00
N PHE A 306 4.77 -10.94 -17.37
CA PHE A 306 4.18 -11.39 -16.10
C PHE A 306 3.30 -12.63 -16.30
N GLU A 307 3.31 -13.54 -15.35
CA GLU A 307 2.39 -14.65 -15.33
C GLU A 307 0.94 -14.18 -15.36
N ARG A 308 0.11 -14.81 -16.20
CA ARG A 308 -1.32 -14.43 -16.33
C ARG A 308 -2.07 -14.44 -15.00
N ARG A 309 -1.75 -15.41 -14.11
CA ARG A 309 -2.36 -15.51 -12.77
C ARG A 309 -2.07 -14.28 -11.90
N VAL A 310 -0.88 -13.71 -12.03
CA VAL A 310 -0.46 -12.49 -11.34
C VAL A 310 -1.29 -11.30 -11.83
N LEU A 311 -1.42 -11.14 -13.15
CA LEU A 311 -2.20 -10.05 -13.75
C LEU A 311 -3.71 -10.17 -13.43
N ASP A 312 -4.25 -11.38 -13.45
CA ASP A 312 -5.66 -11.61 -13.08
C ASP A 312 -5.92 -11.30 -11.60
N ALA A 313 -4.95 -11.54 -10.71
CA ALA A 313 -5.08 -11.20 -9.29
C ALA A 313 -5.12 -9.69 -9.01
N LEU A 314 -4.63 -8.85 -9.91
CA LEU A 314 -4.70 -7.38 -9.81
C LEU A 314 -6.12 -6.82 -10.05
N ARG A 315 -6.99 -7.59 -10.70
CA ARG A 315 -8.32 -7.10 -11.11
C ARG A 315 -9.20 -6.73 -9.92
N GLU A 316 -9.21 -7.55 -8.88
CA GLU A 316 -9.99 -7.30 -7.67
C GLU A 316 -9.50 -6.04 -6.93
N PRO A 317 -8.21 -5.89 -6.55
CA PRO A 317 -7.75 -4.72 -5.83
C PRO A 317 -7.87 -3.41 -6.62
N ILE A 318 -7.73 -3.42 -7.94
CA ILE A 318 -7.95 -2.23 -8.78
C ILE A 318 -9.40 -1.73 -8.66
N GLU A 319 -10.39 -2.63 -8.53
CA GLU A 319 -11.80 -2.26 -8.41
C GLU A 319 -12.21 -1.97 -6.97
N SER A 320 -11.82 -2.84 -6.04
CA SER A 320 -12.28 -2.77 -4.65
C SER A 320 -11.40 -1.89 -3.74
N GLY A 321 -10.16 -1.62 -4.15
CA GLY A 321 -9.16 -0.96 -3.31
C GLY A 321 -8.68 -1.81 -2.14
N GLN A 322 -8.93 -3.12 -2.18
CA GLN A 322 -8.57 -4.08 -1.13
C GLN A 322 -8.12 -5.39 -1.74
N ILE A 323 -7.30 -6.13 -1.01
CA ILE A 323 -6.93 -7.49 -1.35
C ILE A 323 -7.28 -8.42 -0.18
N ASN A 324 -7.97 -9.51 -0.48
CA ASN A 324 -8.41 -10.48 0.50
C ASN A 324 -7.55 -11.74 0.41
N ILE A 325 -6.82 -12.03 1.49
CA ILE A 325 -5.99 -13.24 1.60
C ILE A 325 -6.71 -14.21 2.53
N SER A 326 -7.18 -15.32 1.96
CA SER A 326 -7.81 -16.39 2.72
C SER A 326 -6.85 -17.57 2.83
N ARG A 327 -6.55 -17.98 4.05
CA ARG A 327 -5.76 -19.18 4.39
C ARG A 327 -6.50 -20.00 5.44
N THR A 328 -6.09 -21.23 5.63
CA THR A 328 -6.73 -22.18 6.55
C THR A 328 -6.90 -21.63 7.97
N ARG A 329 -5.98 -20.76 8.41
CA ARG A 329 -5.92 -20.24 9.78
C ARG A 329 -6.35 -18.78 9.93
N ALA A 330 -6.43 -18.01 8.83
CA ALA A 330 -6.78 -16.60 8.89
C ALA A 330 -7.33 -16.09 7.56
N LYS A 331 -8.31 -15.18 7.66
CA LYS A 331 -8.80 -14.36 6.55
C LYS A 331 -8.47 -12.91 6.85
N ILE A 332 -7.61 -12.32 6.04
CA ILE A 332 -7.10 -10.96 6.23
C ILE A 332 -7.40 -10.13 4.98
N SER A 333 -7.85 -8.90 5.19
CA SER A 333 -8.00 -7.90 4.15
C SER A 333 -6.95 -6.81 4.34
N TYR A 334 -6.20 -6.49 3.29
CA TYR A 334 -5.28 -5.37 3.24
C TYR A 334 -5.81 -4.28 2.33
N PRO A 335 -5.66 -3.00 2.70
CA PRO A 335 -5.87 -1.89 1.76
C PRO A 335 -4.92 -2.02 0.57
N ALA A 336 -5.41 -1.72 -0.62
CA ALA A 336 -4.65 -1.82 -1.87
C ALA A 336 -5.15 -0.79 -2.89
N ARG A 337 -5.27 0.47 -2.50
CA ARG A 337 -5.58 1.59 -3.39
C ARG A 337 -4.29 2.13 -3.98
N PHE A 338 -4.01 1.80 -5.21
CA PHE A 338 -2.81 2.23 -5.94
C PHE A 338 -3.18 2.68 -7.34
N GLN A 339 -2.31 3.50 -7.95
CA GLN A 339 -2.35 3.75 -9.39
C GLN A 339 -1.54 2.67 -10.10
N LEU A 340 -2.14 2.03 -11.11
CA LEU A 340 -1.46 1.06 -11.94
C LEU A 340 -0.83 1.77 -13.14
N ILE A 341 0.48 1.72 -13.20
CA ILE A 341 1.26 2.15 -14.35
C ILE A 341 1.94 0.93 -14.95
N ALA A 342 1.85 0.75 -16.24
CA ALA A 342 2.51 -0.36 -16.90
C ALA A 342 3.25 0.11 -18.16
N ALA A 343 4.30 -0.62 -18.51
CA ALA A 343 5.04 -0.43 -19.74
C ALA A 343 5.17 -1.75 -20.48
N MET A 344 5.11 -1.69 -21.81
CA MET A 344 5.32 -2.86 -22.64
C MET A 344 5.88 -2.48 -24.00
N ASN A 345 6.48 -3.46 -24.65
CA ASN A 345 6.79 -3.37 -26.07
C ASN A 345 5.53 -3.75 -26.90
N PRO A 346 5.35 -3.21 -28.11
CA PRO A 346 4.19 -3.51 -28.95
C PRO A 346 4.22 -4.92 -29.56
N SER A 347 5.39 -5.57 -29.56
CA SER A 347 5.59 -6.93 -30.10
C SER A 347 6.75 -7.62 -29.38
N PRO A 348 6.95 -8.94 -29.56
CA PRO A 348 8.09 -9.66 -28.97
C PRO A 348 9.46 -9.12 -29.39
N THR A 349 9.58 -8.55 -30.59
CA THR A 349 10.81 -7.95 -31.09
C THR A 349 10.92 -6.46 -30.87
N GLY A 350 9.94 -5.87 -30.21
CA GLY A 350 9.90 -4.45 -29.85
C GLY A 350 9.29 -3.53 -30.91
N HIS A 351 9.09 -4.01 -32.13
CA HIS A 351 8.53 -3.22 -33.23
C HIS A 351 7.40 -3.98 -33.93
N TYR A 352 6.36 -3.29 -34.36
CA TYR A 352 5.25 -3.89 -35.11
C TYR A 352 5.05 -3.24 -36.49
N GLN A 353 5.82 -2.21 -36.81
CA GLN A 353 5.84 -1.51 -38.12
C GLN A 353 7.27 -1.14 -38.52
N GLY A 354 7.46 -0.86 -39.81
CA GLY A 354 8.72 -0.41 -40.37
C GLY A 354 9.79 -1.51 -40.55
N ASN A 355 11.00 -1.09 -40.91
CA ASN A 355 12.12 -1.99 -41.25
C ASN A 355 12.65 -2.84 -40.08
N HIS A 356 12.32 -2.48 -38.84
CA HIS A 356 12.71 -3.20 -37.62
C HIS A 356 11.67 -4.24 -37.19
N ASN A 357 10.51 -4.28 -37.83
CA ASN A 357 9.49 -5.29 -37.56
C ASN A 357 9.93 -6.66 -38.09
N ARG A 358 10.06 -7.63 -37.17
CA ARG A 358 10.42 -9.02 -37.48
C ARG A 358 9.31 -10.00 -37.09
N CYS A 359 8.14 -9.52 -36.69
CA CYS A 359 7.01 -10.32 -36.27
C CYS A 359 5.87 -10.23 -37.28
N SER A 360 5.19 -11.37 -37.51
CA SER A 360 3.91 -11.35 -38.21
C SER A 360 2.81 -10.74 -37.32
N PRO A 361 1.72 -10.23 -37.92
CA PRO A 361 0.55 -9.77 -37.18
C PRO A 361 -0.01 -10.80 -36.18
N GLU A 362 -0.01 -12.08 -36.57
CA GLU A 362 -0.47 -13.21 -35.74
C GLU A 362 0.45 -13.42 -34.53
N GLN A 363 1.77 -13.34 -34.73
CA GLN A 363 2.74 -13.43 -33.63
C GLN A 363 2.56 -12.28 -32.62
N THR A 364 2.34 -11.08 -33.14
CA THR A 364 2.08 -9.90 -32.32
C THR A 364 0.77 -10.02 -31.55
N LEU A 365 -0.31 -10.47 -32.19
CA LEU A 365 -1.58 -10.71 -31.52
C LEU A 365 -1.49 -11.82 -30.47
N ARG A 366 -0.74 -12.89 -30.73
CA ARG A 366 -0.49 -13.96 -29.73
C ARG A 366 0.28 -13.42 -28.53
N TYR A 367 1.23 -12.54 -28.73
CA TYR A 367 1.97 -11.88 -27.66
C TYR A 367 1.06 -10.98 -26.83
N LEU A 368 0.28 -10.11 -27.46
CA LEU A 368 -0.70 -9.25 -26.79
C LEU A 368 -1.84 -10.04 -26.14
N GLY A 369 -2.18 -11.21 -26.68
CA GLY A 369 -3.18 -12.13 -26.13
C GLY A 369 -2.81 -12.76 -24.76
N ARG A 370 -1.57 -12.60 -24.30
CA ARG A 370 -1.19 -12.91 -22.92
C ARG A 370 -1.91 -12.00 -21.92
N LEU A 371 -2.28 -10.78 -22.36
CA LEU A 371 -3.04 -9.82 -21.60
C LEU A 371 -4.54 -10.04 -21.85
N SER A 372 -5.31 -10.31 -20.81
CA SER A 372 -6.75 -10.48 -20.98
C SER A 372 -7.43 -9.14 -21.28
N GLY A 373 -8.45 -9.17 -22.13
CA GLY A 373 -9.26 -7.97 -22.44
C GLY A 373 -9.77 -7.26 -21.16
N PRO A 374 -10.36 -8.02 -20.19
CA PRO A 374 -10.78 -7.42 -18.92
C PRO A 374 -9.67 -6.77 -18.11
N PHE A 375 -8.42 -7.23 -18.21
CA PHE A 375 -7.28 -6.58 -17.56
C PHE A 375 -6.88 -5.29 -18.28
N LEU A 376 -6.80 -5.32 -19.63
CA LEU A 376 -6.53 -4.12 -20.42
C LEU A 376 -7.61 -3.03 -20.23
N ASP A 377 -8.83 -3.45 -19.94
CA ASP A 377 -9.93 -2.56 -19.58
C ASP A 377 -9.73 -1.79 -18.25
N ARG A 378 -8.69 -2.08 -17.47
CA ARG A 378 -8.34 -1.35 -16.26
C ARG A 378 -7.47 -0.12 -16.51
N PHE A 379 -6.93 0.02 -17.72
CA PHE A 379 -6.16 1.20 -18.10
C PHE A 379 -7.09 2.28 -18.67
N ASP A 380 -7.07 3.46 -18.05
CA ASP A 380 -7.85 4.62 -18.51
C ASP A 380 -7.19 5.29 -19.71
N LEU A 381 -5.85 5.38 -19.68
CA LEU A 381 -5.02 5.89 -20.76
C LEU A 381 -4.08 4.81 -21.28
N SER A 382 -3.88 4.79 -22.59
CA SER A 382 -2.76 4.08 -23.22
C SER A 382 -2.11 4.99 -24.25
N LEU A 383 -0.78 5.07 -24.21
CA LEU A 383 0.01 5.97 -25.04
C LEU A 383 1.14 5.24 -25.73
N GLU A 384 1.32 5.50 -27.01
CA GLU A 384 2.50 5.06 -27.76
C GLU A 384 3.66 6.04 -27.55
N ILE A 385 4.80 5.53 -27.09
CA ILE A 385 6.03 6.28 -26.88
C ILE A 385 6.96 5.98 -28.04
N PRO A 386 7.11 6.92 -28.99
CA PRO A 386 7.95 6.73 -30.17
C PRO A 386 9.45 6.81 -29.79
N LEU A 387 10.28 6.30 -30.66
CA LEU A 387 11.73 6.57 -30.62
C LEU A 387 11.97 8.08 -30.78
N PRO A 388 12.94 8.65 -30.03
CA PRO A 388 13.32 10.03 -30.23
C PRO A 388 13.76 10.27 -31.68
N PRO A 389 13.34 11.36 -32.32
CA PRO A 389 13.79 11.68 -33.67
C PRO A 389 15.32 11.87 -33.70
N PRO A 390 15.97 11.51 -34.83
CA PRO A 390 17.41 11.70 -34.98
C PRO A 390 17.83 13.15 -34.72
N GLY A 391 18.92 13.33 -33.98
CA GLY A 391 19.43 14.65 -33.64
C GLY A 391 18.82 15.33 -32.41
N LEU A 392 17.74 14.81 -31.87
CA LEU A 392 17.12 15.38 -30.66
C LEU A 392 18.11 15.38 -29.48
N LEU A 393 18.80 14.27 -29.25
CA LEU A 393 19.73 14.13 -28.11
C LEU A 393 21.03 14.92 -28.26
N SER A 394 21.38 15.36 -29.47
CA SER A 394 22.58 16.14 -29.75
C SER A 394 22.38 17.66 -29.71
N GLN A 395 21.14 18.12 -29.60
CA GLN A 395 20.79 19.53 -29.51
C GLN A 395 20.92 20.04 -28.07
N THR A 396 21.29 21.32 -27.91
CA THR A 396 21.20 21.96 -26.60
C THR A 396 19.73 22.19 -26.26
N HIS A 397 19.23 21.52 -25.23
CA HIS A 397 17.84 21.65 -24.81
C HIS A 397 17.70 22.72 -23.71
N THR A 398 16.68 23.52 -23.80
CA THR A 398 16.17 24.26 -22.65
C THR A 398 15.49 23.24 -21.70
N MET A 399 15.78 23.37 -20.43
CA MET A 399 15.08 22.50 -19.42
C MET A 399 13.57 22.67 -19.56
N GLY A 400 12.85 21.56 -19.52
CA GLY A 400 11.39 21.54 -19.51
C GLY A 400 10.82 22.10 -18.19
N GLU A 401 9.48 22.06 -18.06
CA GLU A 401 8.83 22.41 -16.81
C GLU A 401 9.27 21.47 -15.67
N SER A 402 9.47 22.04 -14.48
CA SER A 402 9.83 21.26 -13.30
C SER A 402 8.65 20.42 -12.79
N SER A 403 8.94 19.32 -12.09
CA SER A 403 7.92 18.49 -11.43
C SER A 403 7.07 19.31 -10.46
N ILE A 404 7.64 20.30 -9.78
CA ILE A 404 6.90 21.17 -8.85
C ILE A 404 5.86 22.00 -9.58
N THR A 405 6.19 22.57 -10.74
CA THR A 405 5.24 23.35 -11.56
C THR A 405 4.05 22.50 -12.00
N VAL A 406 4.32 21.30 -12.52
CA VAL A 406 3.28 20.36 -12.94
C VAL A 406 2.45 19.88 -11.73
N ARG A 407 3.09 19.56 -10.62
CA ARG A 407 2.41 19.17 -9.37
C ARG A 407 1.42 20.22 -8.89
N ASN A 408 1.75 21.48 -8.97
CA ASN A 408 0.84 22.56 -8.57
C ASN A 408 -0.44 22.58 -9.42
N ARG A 409 -0.34 22.34 -10.73
CA ARG A 409 -1.52 22.19 -11.60
C ARG A 409 -2.33 20.93 -11.25
N VAL A 410 -1.64 19.83 -10.95
CA VAL A 410 -2.26 18.56 -10.51
C VAL A 410 -3.04 18.78 -9.21
N ILE A 411 -2.43 19.42 -8.21
CA ILE A 411 -3.11 19.72 -6.93
C ILE A 411 -4.36 20.56 -7.16
N ALA A 412 -4.27 21.64 -7.95
CA ALA A 412 -5.41 22.48 -8.25
C ALA A 412 -6.55 21.72 -8.97
N ALA A 413 -6.20 20.83 -9.91
CA ALA A 413 -7.19 19.98 -10.57
C ALA A 413 -7.83 18.96 -9.63
N GLN A 414 -7.06 18.35 -8.73
CA GLN A 414 -7.57 17.43 -7.71
C GLN A 414 -8.49 18.15 -6.71
N GLU A 415 -8.16 19.35 -6.27
CA GLU A 415 -9.02 20.16 -5.40
C GLU A 415 -10.37 20.44 -6.03
N ARG A 416 -10.42 20.79 -7.32
CA ARG A 416 -11.70 20.97 -8.05
C ARG A 416 -12.54 19.70 -8.03
N GLN A 417 -11.93 18.53 -8.23
CA GLN A 417 -12.61 17.24 -8.19
C GLN A 417 -13.15 16.94 -6.79
N LEU A 418 -12.32 17.13 -5.75
CA LEU A 418 -12.71 16.88 -4.37
C LEU A 418 -13.85 17.80 -3.90
N VAL A 419 -13.79 19.08 -4.26
CA VAL A 419 -14.87 20.03 -3.96
C VAL A 419 -16.17 19.66 -4.70
N ARG A 420 -16.08 19.24 -5.95
CA ARG A 420 -17.26 18.91 -6.77
C ARG A 420 -17.93 17.60 -6.34
N GLN A 421 -17.15 16.56 -6.03
CA GLN A 421 -17.62 15.18 -5.91
C GLN A 421 -16.98 14.34 -4.81
N ASN A 422 -16.10 14.94 -4.00
CA ASN A 422 -15.39 14.29 -2.88
C ASN A 422 -14.58 13.04 -3.25
N LYS A 423 -14.20 12.90 -4.52
CA LYS A 423 -13.33 11.84 -5.04
C LYS A 423 -12.67 12.26 -6.34
N LEU A 424 -11.58 11.59 -6.73
CA LEU A 424 -10.91 11.84 -8.00
C LEU A 424 -11.66 11.19 -9.17
N ASN A 425 -11.50 11.73 -10.37
CA ASN A 425 -12.27 11.35 -11.54
C ASN A 425 -12.19 9.87 -11.91
N ALA A 426 -11.03 9.23 -11.72
CA ALA A 426 -10.88 7.80 -12.00
C ALA A 426 -11.81 6.91 -11.15
N HIS A 427 -12.24 7.38 -9.99
CA HIS A 427 -13.07 6.64 -9.04
C HIS A 427 -14.57 6.91 -9.17
N LEU A 428 -15.01 7.69 -10.18
CA LEU A 428 -16.43 7.94 -10.44
C LEU A 428 -17.13 6.64 -10.86
N ASP A 429 -18.28 6.38 -10.29
CA ASP A 429 -19.18 5.32 -10.74
C ASP A 429 -20.05 5.76 -11.93
N ASN A 430 -20.86 4.86 -12.46
CA ASN A 430 -21.67 5.13 -13.65
C ASN A 430 -22.73 6.22 -13.44
N ALA A 431 -23.28 6.36 -12.24
CA ALA A 431 -24.25 7.40 -11.93
C ALA A 431 -23.57 8.78 -11.82
N GLU A 432 -22.40 8.78 -11.18
CA GLU A 432 -21.57 9.97 -11.02
C GLU A 432 -20.98 10.46 -12.35
N ILE A 433 -20.57 9.56 -13.26
CA ILE A 433 -20.14 9.95 -14.62
C ILE A 433 -21.26 10.72 -15.34
N ARG A 434 -22.51 10.22 -15.30
CA ARG A 434 -23.65 10.93 -15.90
C ARG A 434 -23.89 12.30 -15.29
N ARG A 435 -23.63 12.45 -13.99
CA ARG A 435 -23.84 13.70 -13.25
C ARG A 435 -22.70 14.70 -13.45
N PHE A 436 -21.46 14.27 -13.39
CA PHE A 436 -20.28 15.13 -13.34
C PHE A 436 -19.53 15.26 -14.68
N CYS A 437 -19.86 14.42 -15.66
CA CYS A 437 -19.30 14.47 -17.01
C CYS A 437 -20.39 14.68 -18.08
N PRO A 438 -21.31 15.67 -17.94
CA PRO A 438 -22.36 15.90 -18.92
C PRO A 438 -21.74 16.37 -20.23
N LEU A 439 -22.29 15.87 -21.35
CA LEU A 439 -21.98 16.31 -22.70
C LEU A 439 -23.16 17.02 -23.31
N THR A 440 -22.89 17.90 -24.27
CA THR A 440 -23.92 18.38 -25.17
C THR A 440 -24.46 17.23 -26.01
N THR A 441 -25.70 17.33 -26.49
CA THR A 441 -26.29 16.30 -27.37
C THR A 441 -25.45 16.07 -28.63
N GLU A 442 -24.88 17.13 -29.18
CA GLU A 442 -24.00 17.07 -30.35
C GLU A 442 -22.70 16.34 -30.08
N ASP A 443 -22.04 16.65 -28.94
CA ASP A 443 -20.78 16.00 -28.57
C ASP A 443 -20.98 14.54 -28.17
N ALA A 444 -22.10 14.21 -27.52
CA ALA A 444 -22.45 12.84 -27.20
C ALA A 444 -22.64 12.00 -28.46
N LYS A 445 -23.38 12.52 -29.44
CA LYS A 445 -23.58 11.85 -30.75
C LYS A 445 -22.29 11.69 -31.52
N TRP A 446 -21.47 12.74 -31.59
CA TRP A 446 -20.16 12.68 -32.25
C TRP A 446 -19.24 11.65 -31.61
N LEU A 447 -19.21 11.59 -30.28
CA LEU A 447 -18.39 10.62 -29.56
C LEU A 447 -18.88 9.19 -29.81
N GLU A 448 -20.17 8.93 -29.76
CA GLU A 448 -20.78 7.64 -30.05
C GLU A 448 -20.43 7.14 -31.46
N GLU A 449 -20.58 7.99 -32.48
CA GLU A 449 -20.18 7.68 -33.84
C GLU A 449 -18.66 7.37 -33.95
N THR A 450 -17.84 8.14 -33.24
CA THR A 450 -16.40 7.97 -33.23
C THR A 450 -16.02 6.64 -32.59
N LEU A 451 -16.58 6.31 -31.44
CA LEU A 451 -16.31 5.05 -30.75
C LEU A 451 -16.79 3.84 -31.54
N THR A 452 -17.94 3.96 -32.22
CA THR A 452 -18.47 2.91 -33.11
C THR A 452 -17.50 2.63 -34.26
N ARG A 453 -16.95 3.68 -34.89
CA ARG A 453 -15.93 3.53 -35.96
C ARG A 453 -14.66 2.82 -35.47
N PHE A 454 -14.30 3.01 -34.22
CA PHE A 454 -13.17 2.35 -33.58
C PHE A 454 -13.52 0.99 -32.95
N GLY A 455 -14.76 0.53 -33.04
CA GLY A 455 -15.20 -0.74 -32.46
C GLY A 455 -15.08 -0.78 -30.93
N LEU A 456 -15.17 0.37 -30.26
CA LEU A 456 -14.96 0.50 -28.82
C LEU A 456 -16.24 0.23 -28.03
N SER A 457 -16.08 -0.37 -26.85
CA SER A 457 -17.18 -0.77 -25.98
C SER A 457 -17.76 0.39 -25.15
N VAL A 458 -18.94 0.18 -24.54
CA VAL A 458 -19.55 1.10 -23.55
C VAL A 458 -18.61 1.38 -22.37
N ARG A 459 -17.77 0.41 -21.98
CA ARG A 459 -16.76 0.63 -20.94
C ARG A 459 -15.69 1.63 -21.37
N ALA A 460 -15.32 1.61 -22.65
CA ALA A 460 -14.40 2.59 -23.21
C ALA A 460 -15.01 4.02 -23.17
N TRP A 461 -16.30 4.17 -23.42
CA TRP A 461 -17.04 5.43 -23.26
C TRP A 461 -16.87 6.00 -21.85
N GLN A 462 -17.15 5.19 -20.85
CA GLN A 462 -17.08 5.63 -19.45
C GLN A 462 -15.66 6.06 -19.02
N ARG A 463 -14.65 5.29 -19.41
CA ARG A 463 -13.23 5.63 -19.14
C ARG A 463 -12.82 6.90 -19.85
N LEU A 464 -13.21 7.05 -21.09
CA LEU A 464 -12.91 8.24 -21.87
C LEU A 464 -13.51 9.49 -21.22
N LEU A 465 -14.75 9.42 -20.72
CA LEU A 465 -15.38 10.55 -20.04
C LEU A 465 -14.66 10.94 -18.75
N LYS A 466 -14.18 9.98 -17.96
CA LYS A 466 -13.38 10.26 -16.77
C LYS A 466 -12.09 11.01 -17.12
N VAL A 467 -11.38 10.55 -18.15
CA VAL A 467 -10.15 11.19 -18.64
C VAL A 467 -10.46 12.59 -19.19
N THR A 468 -11.53 12.71 -19.96
CA THR A 468 -11.98 14.00 -20.51
C THR A 468 -12.31 15.01 -19.41
N ARG A 469 -12.98 14.57 -18.33
CA ARG A 469 -13.26 15.43 -17.17
C ARG A 469 -11.97 15.90 -16.51
N THR A 470 -10.97 15.04 -16.41
CA THR A 470 -9.67 15.40 -15.85
C THR A 470 -8.94 16.44 -16.72
N ILE A 471 -8.97 16.28 -18.03
CA ILE A 471 -8.40 17.27 -18.96
C ILE A 471 -9.07 18.62 -18.79
N ALA A 472 -10.41 18.64 -18.71
CA ALA A 472 -11.15 19.86 -18.48
C ALA A 472 -10.85 20.50 -17.12
N ASP A 473 -10.66 19.70 -16.07
CA ASP A 473 -10.26 20.18 -14.74
C ASP A 473 -8.85 20.79 -14.74
N LEU A 474 -7.91 20.22 -15.49
CA LEU A 474 -6.57 20.78 -15.68
C LEU A 474 -6.58 22.12 -16.44
N GLU A 475 -7.51 22.28 -17.38
CA GLU A 475 -7.73 23.53 -18.15
C GLU A 475 -8.67 24.51 -17.45
N GLU A 476 -9.06 24.24 -16.20
CA GLU A 476 -9.98 25.09 -15.40
C GLU A 476 -11.35 25.30 -16.04
N SER A 477 -11.76 24.37 -16.92
CA SER A 477 -13.04 24.43 -17.61
C SER A 477 -14.14 23.77 -16.79
N GLU A 478 -15.23 24.51 -16.54
CA GLU A 478 -16.42 23.95 -15.85
C GLU A 478 -17.13 22.90 -16.71
N LYS A 479 -17.14 23.11 -18.04
CA LYS A 479 -17.81 22.24 -18.99
C LYS A 479 -16.80 21.41 -19.78
N ILE A 480 -17.22 20.21 -20.14
CA ILE A 480 -16.50 19.38 -21.10
C ILE A 480 -16.77 19.94 -22.50
N GLU A 481 -15.72 20.24 -23.23
CA GLU A 481 -15.75 20.70 -24.61
C GLU A 481 -15.21 19.63 -25.57
N ARG A 482 -15.53 19.77 -26.85
CA ARG A 482 -15.07 18.81 -27.88
C ARG A 482 -13.52 18.61 -27.91
N ARG A 483 -12.77 19.70 -27.70
CA ARG A 483 -11.29 19.61 -27.66
C ARG A 483 -10.79 18.68 -26.56
N HIS A 484 -11.47 18.64 -25.40
CA HIS A 484 -11.11 17.72 -24.30
C HIS A 484 -11.39 16.25 -24.68
N LEU A 485 -12.49 16.00 -25.40
CA LEU A 485 -12.82 14.68 -25.94
C LEU A 485 -11.79 14.22 -26.99
N GLN A 486 -11.37 15.14 -27.87
CA GLN A 486 -10.37 14.86 -28.90
C GLN A 486 -9.00 14.51 -28.27
N GLU A 487 -8.58 15.27 -27.25
CA GLU A 487 -7.36 14.94 -26.51
C GLU A 487 -7.46 13.58 -25.83
N ALA A 488 -8.55 13.28 -25.12
CA ALA A 488 -8.78 12.01 -24.46
C ALA A 488 -8.75 10.82 -25.41
N LEU A 489 -9.29 10.97 -26.64
CA LEU A 489 -9.23 9.94 -27.68
C LEU A 489 -7.80 9.62 -28.14
N SER A 490 -6.88 10.58 -28.03
CA SER A 490 -5.46 10.34 -28.39
C SER A 490 -4.79 9.31 -27.48
N TYR A 491 -5.29 9.14 -26.24
CA TYR A 491 -4.76 8.20 -25.26
C TYR A 491 -5.42 6.81 -25.33
N ARG A 492 -5.72 6.33 -26.55
CA ARG A 492 -6.29 4.99 -26.81
C ARG A 492 -5.37 4.16 -27.70
N ALA A 493 -4.05 4.17 -27.42
CA ALA A 493 -3.05 3.53 -28.25
C ALA A 493 -3.24 2.01 -28.36
N ILE A 494 -3.57 1.32 -27.26
CA ILE A 494 -3.78 -0.12 -27.26
C ILE A 494 -4.94 -0.55 -28.15
N ASP A 495 -6.03 0.20 -28.13
CA ASP A 495 -7.20 -0.10 -28.96
C ASP A 495 -6.88 0.08 -30.46
N ARG A 496 -6.14 1.15 -30.79
CA ARG A 496 -5.69 1.38 -32.17
C ARG A 496 -4.75 0.29 -32.66
N LEU A 497 -3.82 -0.16 -31.81
CA LEU A 497 -2.88 -1.24 -32.12
C LEU A 497 -3.62 -2.56 -32.41
N LEU A 498 -4.54 -2.95 -31.54
CA LEU A 498 -5.33 -4.18 -31.70
C LEU A 498 -6.19 -4.12 -32.97
N LEU A 499 -6.86 -3.00 -33.22
CA LEU A 499 -7.66 -2.81 -34.44
C LEU A 499 -6.81 -2.86 -35.71
N HIS A 500 -5.63 -2.23 -35.69
CA HIS A 500 -4.70 -2.28 -36.82
C HIS A 500 -4.26 -3.71 -37.16
N LEU A 501 -3.87 -4.47 -36.15
CA LEU A 501 -3.42 -5.86 -36.32
C LEU A 501 -4.55 -6.76 -36.83
N GLN A 502 -5.79 -6.57 -36.33
CA GLN A 502 -6.97 -7.32 -36.81
C GLN A 502 -7.25 -7.03 -38.29
N LYS A 503 -7.17 -5.74 -38.69
CA LYS A 503 -7.35 -5.36 -40.11
C LYS A 503 -6.27 -5.94 -41.06
N MET A 504 -5.07 -6.20 -40.56
CA MET A 504 -4.01 -6.83 -41.37
C MET A 504 -4.23 -8.32 -41.59
N LEU A 505 -5.10 -8.97 -40.82
CA LEU A 505 -5.44 -10.37 -40.89
C LEU A 505 -6.76 -10.64 -41.62
N ALA A 506 -7.60 -9.61 -41.76
CA ALA A 506 -8.86 -9.67 -42.52
C ALA A 506 -8.62 -9.40 -44.01
#